data_efe7ec525efc02d65390b324e7dc99a4
#
_entry.id   efe7ec525efc02d65390b324e7dc99a4
#
_cell.length_a   1.000
_cell.length_b   1.000
_cell.length_c   1.000
_cell.angle_alpha   90.00
_cell.angle_beta   90.00
_cell.angle_gamma   90.00
#
_symmetry.space_group_name_H-M   'P 1'
#
loop_
_entity.id
_entity.type
_entity.pdbx_description
1 polymer ?
#
loop_
_entity_poly.entity_id
_entity_poly.type
_entity_poly.pdbx_seq_one_letter_code
_entity_poly.pdbx_strand_id
1 'polypeptide(L)'
;MPNRNEHGCPGVVYRIDSRPPEVIFEEGFQTWGNNRNFFDHILGYSLGDDIPEQRRSGIISTSDSPDSSIRFFGSMMNNPMDDDMEYYLYEIRADENVYSALRTASFYQQRIATGLISPFEETILEQMIDTVDAIFHEFAYQREWFNVGNIPRERVRVIRIISTHMPPDKVKIRW
;
A
#
# COMPACT_ATOMS: atom_id res chain seq x y z
N MET A 1 6.22 -4.14 15.12
CA MET A 1 5.27 -3.12 14.61
C MET A 1 4.54 -2.49 15.77
N PRO A 2 4.21 -1.18 15.74
CA PRO A 2 3.52 -0.52 16.83
C PRO A 2 2.13 -1.11 17.06
N ASN A 3 1.71 -1.17 18.32
CA ASN A 3 0.46 -1.78 18.74
C ASN A 3 -0.74 -0.98 18.21
N ARG A 4 -1.73 -1.66 17.67
CA ARG A 4 -2.91 -1.16 16.97
C ARG A 4 -3.87 -0.31 17.80
N ASN A 5 -3.86 -0.48 19.11
CA ASN A 5 -4.90 0.05 20.00
C ASN A 5 -4.75 1.54 20.36
N GLU A 6 -3.69 2.20 19.93
CA GLU A 6 -3.48 3.61 20.22
C GLU A 6 -3.88 4.47 19.01
N HIS A 7 -5.16 4.81 18.93
CA HIS A 7 -5.77 5.86 18.11
C HIS A 7 -5.74 5.70 16.57
N GLY A 8 -6.85 5.31 16.01
CA GLY A 8 -7.24 5.65 14.64
C GLY A 8 -6.86 4.68 13.54
N CYS A 9 -6.91 3.35 13.78
CA CYS A 9 -7.02 2.42 12.66
C CYS A 9 -8.34 2.72 11.93
N PRO A 10 -8.34 2.98 10.60
CA PRO A 10 -9.57 3.15 9.86
C PRO A 10 -10.39 1.86 9.91
N GLY A 11 -11.72 1.98 9.95
CA GLY A 11 -12.60 0.81 9.85
C GLY A 11 -12.50 0.15 8.47
N VAL A 12 -12.11 0.95 7.47
CA VAL A 12 -11.93 0.54 6.08
C VAL A 12 -10.69 1.19 5.48
N VAL A 13 -10.09 0.50 4.50
CA VAL A 13 -9.02 1.01 3.64
C VAL A 13 -9.37 0.74 2.18
N TYR A 14 -8.68 1.38 1.25
CA TYR A 14 -8.99 1.39 -0.17
C TYR A 14 -7.80 0.95 -1.00
N ARG A 15 -8.08 0.25 -2.10
CA ARG A 15 -7.07 -0.15 -3.08
C ARG A 15 -7.63 -0.06 -4.48
N ILE A 16 -6.82 0.45 -5.41
CA ILE A 16 -7.07 0.31 -6.85
C ILE A 16 -6.29 -0.90 -7.36
N ASP A 17 -6.94 -1.70 -8.19
CA ASP A 17 -6.34 -2.89 -8.78
C ASP A 17 -6.92 -3.11 -10.20
N SER A 18 -6.14 -3.68 -11.10
CA SER A 18 -6.59 -4.00 -12.46
C SER A 18 -7.37 -5.32 -12.56
N ARG A 19 -7.28 -6.16 -11.53
CA ARG A 19 -8.02 -7.42 -11.49
C ARG A 19 -9.50 -7.16 -11.27
N PRO A 20 -10.39 -7.77 -12.08
CA PRO A 20 -11.81 -7.55 -12.01
C PRO A 20 -12.44 -8.16 -10.73
N PRO A 21 -13.66 -7.71 -10.37
CA PRO A 21 -14.35 -8.18 -9.16
C PRO A 21 -14.50 -9.70 -9.07
N GLU A 22 -14.70 -10.38 -10.19
CA GLU A 22 -14.86 -11.84 -10.25
C GLU A 22 -13.63 -12.55 -9.66
N VAL A 23 -12.43 -12.08 -10.01
CA VAL A 23 -11.15 -12.63 -9.52
C VAL A 23 -10.99 -12.31 -8.02
N ILE A 24 -11.18 -11.04 -7.65
CA ILE A 24 -10.97 -10.63 -6.26
C ILE A 24 -12.01 -11.23 -5.31
N PHE A 25 -13.25 -11.44 -5.76
CA PHE A 25 -14.30 -12.08 -4.95
C PHE A 25 -14.17 -13.60 -4.88
N GLU A 26 -13.35 -14.21 -5.74
CA GLU A 26 -13.00 -15.61 -5.63
C GLU A 26 -11.81 -15.84 -4.70
N GLU A 27 -10.73 -15.09 -4.86
CA GLU A 27 -9.45 -15.36 -4.24
C GLU A 27 -9.05 -14.37 -3.12
N GLY A 28 -9.67 -13.17 -3.08
CA GLY A 28 -9.21 -12.05 -2.27
C GLY A 28 -7.95 -11.40 -2.88
N PHE A 29 -7.26 -10.56 -2.10
CA PHE A 29 -5.96 -10.05 -2.50
C PHE A 29 -4.86 -10.95 -1.97
N GLN A 30 -4.10 -11.54 -2.86
CA GLN A 30 -2.95 -12.38 -2.53
C GLN A 30 -1.68 -11.53 -2.50
N THR A 31 -0.80 -11.80 -1.55
CA THR A 31 0.56 -11.25 -1.54
C THR A 31 1.43 -11.93 -2.58
N TRP A 32 2.49 -11.25 -3.02
CA TRP A 32 3.44 -11.82 -3.98
C TRP A 32 4.40 -12.83 -3.33
N GLY A 33 4.53 -12.76 -2.01
CA GLY A 33 5.39 -13.67 -1.23
C GLY A 33 5.21 -13.49 0.27
N ASN A 34 6.27 -13.77 1.03
CA ASN A 34 6.23 -13.79 2.50
C ASN A 34 7.17 -12.77 3.16
N ASN A 35 7.86 -11.92 2.39
CA ASN A 35 8.73 -10.91 2.94
C ASN A 35 7.89 -9.80 3.61
N ARG A 36 7.98 -9.70 4.93
CA ARG A 36 7.25 -8.72 5.75
C ARG A 36 8.12 -7.54 6.17
N ASN A 37 9.26 -7.35 5.50
CA ASN A 37 10.11 -6.21 5.75
C ASN A 37 9.45 -4.95 5.18
N PHE A 38 9.11 -4.03 6.07
CA PHE A 38 8.48 -2.76 5.73
C PHE A 38 9.36 -1.91 4.78
N PHE A 39 10.67 -1.84 5.04
CA PHE A 39 11.59 -1.05 4.25
C PHE A 39 11.76 -1.62 2.83
N ASP A 40 11.92 -2.95 2.70
CA ASP A 40 11.98 -3.60 1.38
C ASP A 40 10.72 -3.33 0.56
N HIS A 41 9.55 -3.30 1.23
CA HIS A 41 8.29 -3.03 0.56
C HIS A 41 8.20 -1.58 0.07
N ILE A 42 8.44 -0.60 0.95
CA ILE A 42 8.34 0.83 0.63
C ILE A 42 9.37 1.25 -0.42
N LEU A 43 10.60 0.74 -0.36
CA LEU A 43 11.65 1.02 -1.34
C LEU A 43 11.49 0.23 -2.66
N GLY A 44 10.50 -0.65 -2.74
CA GLY A 44 10.26 -1.45 -3.94
C GLY A 44 11.19 -2.66 -4.10
N TYR A 45 12.10 -2.93 -3.17
CA TYR A 45 13.07 -4.03 -3.25
C TYR A 45 12.44 -5.43 -3.18
N SER A 46 11.18 -5.51 -2.77
CA SER A 46 10.40 -6.74 -2.74
C SER A 46 9.24 -6.76 -3.74
N LEU A 47 9.18 -5.78 -4.66
CA LEU A 47 8.13 -5.63 -5.66
C LEU A 47 8.72 -5.87 -7.05
N GLY A 48 8.30 -6.93 -7.74
CA GLY A 48 8.73 -7.26 -9.10
C GLY A 48 8.71 -8.76 -9.39
N ASP A 49 8.55 -9.11 -10.64
CA ASP A 49 8.49 -10.50 -11.09
C ASP A 49 9.87 -11.15 -11.18
N ASP A 50 10.91 -10.35 -11.29
CA ASP A 50 12.32 -10.76 -11.31
C ASP A 50 12.89 -11.05 -9.91
N ILE A 51 12.15 -10.71 -8.85
CA ILE A 51 12.55 -10.96 -7.47
C ILE A 51 12.26 -12.42 -7.10
N PRO A 52 13.23 -13.15 -6.50
CA PRO A 52 13.00 -14.49 -5.99
C PRO A 52 11.79 -14.54 -5.03
N GLU A 53 10.96 -15.57 -5.13
CA GLU A 53 9.69 -15.69 -4.38
C GLU A 53 9.87 -15.46 -2.86
N GLN A 54 10.97 -15.98 -2.28
CA GLN A 54 11.27 -15.81 -0.85
C GLN A 54 11.51 -14.36 -0.44
N ARG A 55 11.84 -13.49 -1.40
CA ARG A 55 12.08 -12.06 -1.19
C ARG A 55 10.91 -11.19 -1.61
N ARG A 56 9.91 -11.76 -2.28
CA ARG A 56 8.71 -11.02 -2.71
C ARG A 56 7.88 -10.59 -1.52
N SER A 57 7.23 -9.45 -1.66
CA SER A 57 6.48 -8.82 -0.59
C SER A 57 5.31 -9.66 -0.09
N GLY A 58 5.23 -9.81 1.23
CA GLY A 58 4.08 -10.28 1.99
C GLY A 58 3.19 -9.14 2.49
N ILE A 59 3.27 -7.96 1.86
CA ILE A 59 2.56 -6.74 2.23
C ILE A 59 1.73 -6.27 1.04
N ILE A 60 0.52 -5.78 1.30
CA ILE A 60 -0.40 -5.22 0.30
C ILE A 60 -0.66 -3.76 0.67
N SER A 61 -0.26 -2.83 -0.21
CA SER A 61 -0.50 -1.39 -0.05
C SER A 61 -1.97 -1.04 -0.22
N THR A 62 -2.46 -0.18 0.65
CA THR A 62 -3.81 0.37 0.67
C THR A 62 -3.75 1.84 1.10
N SER A 63 -4.86 2.57 1.06
CA SER A 63 -4.98 3.93 1.57
C SER A 63 -6.20 4.06 2.47
N ASP A 64 -6.20 4.99 3.41
CA ASP A 64 -7.40 5.28 4.23
C ASP A 64 -8.39 6.22 3.52
N SER A 65 -8.14 6.58 2.26
CA SER A 65 -8.97 7.48 1.47
C SER A 65 -9.11 6.98 0.02
N PRO A 66 -10.35 6.94 -0.52
CA PRO A 66 -10.58 6.66 -1.94
C PRO A 66 -9.84 7.64 -2.85
N ASP A 67 -9.87 8.94 -2.52
CA ASP A 67 -9.24 9.99 -3.32
C ASP A 67 -7.71 9.84 -3.35
N SER A 68 -7.10 9.48 -2.22
CA SER A 68 -5.66 9.22 -2.16
C SER A 68 -5.27 8.00 -2.98
N SER A 69 -6.07 6.92 -2.94
CA SER A 69 -5.88 5.74 -3.80
C SER A 69 -5.95 6.10 -5.29
N ILE A 70 -6.94 6.95 -5.67
CA ILE A 70 -7.11 7.40 -7.06
C ILE A 70 -5.94 8.29 -7.51
N ARG A 71 -5.49 9.22 -6.66
CA ARG A 71 -4.36 10.11 -6.98
C ARG A 71 -3.04 9.34 -7.12
N PHE A 72 -2.79 8.40 -6.21
CA PHE A 72 -1.60 7.56 -6.28
C PHE A 72 -1.57 6.77 -7.59
N PHE A 73 -2.69 6.12 -7.92
CA PHE A 73 -2.84 5.41 -9.17
C PHE A 73 -2.64 6.33 -10.38
N GLY A 74 -3.27 7.51 -10.41
CA GLY A 74 -3.09 8.50 -11.48
C GLY A 74 -1.63 8.96 -11.63
N SER A 75 -0.87 9.08 -10.55
CA SER A 75 0.55 9.44 -10.63
C SER A 75 1.43 8.32 -11.22
N MET A 76 1.06 7.07 -11.00
CA MET A 76 1.74 5.92 -11.62
C MET A 76 1.41 5.76 -13.10
N MET A 77 0.20 6.20 -13.52
CA MET A 77 -0.30 6.09 -14.89
C MET A 77 0.16 7.22 -15.82
N ASN A 78 0.99 8.16 -15.37
CA ASN A 78 1.63 9.16 -16.26
C ASN A 78 2.53 8.54 -17.35
N ASN A 79 2.66 7.22 -17.36
CA ASN A 79 3.13 6.47 -18.51
C ASN A 79 1.90 5.92 -19.25
N PRO A 80 1.68 6.24 -20.54
CA PRO A 80 0.54 5.72 -21.29
C PRO A 80 0.70 4.20 -21.48
N MET A 81 0.29 3.45 -20.46
CA MET A 81 0.07 2.02 -20.60
C MET A 81 -1.36 1.81 -21.06
N ASP A 82 -1.52 1.10 -22.15
CA ASP A 82 -2.75 0.63 -22.81
C ASP A 82 -4.02 1.46 -22.53
N ASP A 83 -4.46 2.19 -23.55
CA ASP A 83 -5.62 3.09 -23.54
C ASP A 83 -6.97 2.42 -23.20
N ASP A 84 -7.03 1.09 -23.01
CA ASP A 84 -8.26 0.33 -22.86
C ASP A 84 -8.40 -0.44 -21.51
N MET A 85 -7.58 -0.13 -20.52
CA MET A 85 -7.66 -0.87 -19.25
C MET A 85 -8.70 -0.30 -18.31
N GLU A 86 -9.52 -1.21 -17.75
CA GLU A 86 -10.39 -0.91 -16.63
C GLU A 86 -9.66 -1.17 -15.30
N TYR A 87 -9.93 -0.31 -14.32
CA TYR A 87 -9.45 -0.45 -12.96
C TYR A 87 -10.62 -0.37 -11.98
N TYR A 88 -10.44 -1.03 -10.87
CA TYR A 88 -11.50 -1.19 -9.87
C TYR A 88 -11.03 -0.61 -8.55
N LEU A 89 -11.84 0.27 -7.95
CA LEU A 89 -11.62 0.74 -6.59
C LEU A 89 -12.32 -0.18 -5.62
N TYR A 90 -11.55 -0.82 -4.78
CA TYR A 90 -12.02 -1.72 -3.74
C TYR A 90 -11.99 -1.03 -2.38
N GLU A 91 -13.04 -1.25 -1.61
CA GLU A 91 -13.09 -0.97 -0.19
C GLU A 91 -12.81 -2.28 0.57
N ILE A 92 -11.96 -2.20 1.56
CA ILE A 92 -11.46 -3.34 2.32
C ILE A 92 -11.70 -3.07 3.79
N ARG A 93 -12.47 -3.92 4.46
CA ARG A 93 -12.64 -3.84 5.91
C ARG A 93 -11.30 -4.14 6.59
N ALA A 94 -10.81 -3.18 7.38
CA ALA A 94 -9.55 -3.32 8.10
C ALA A 94 -9.66 -4.32 9.26
N ASP A 95 -8.58 -5.03 9.52
CA ASP A 95 -8.41 -5.92 10.68
C ASP A 95 -7.07 -5.68 11.39
N GLU A 96 -6.64 -6.59 12.27
CA GLU A 96 -5.38 -6.49 13.03
C GLU A 96 -4.12 -6.54 12.19
N ASN A 97 -4.20 -6.87 10.92
CA ASN A 97 -3.06 -6.94 10.00
C ASN A 97 -2.85 -5.63 9.23
N VAL A 98 -3.68 -4.60 9.47
CA VAL A 98 -3.59 -3.30 8.82
C VAL A 98 -2.80 -2.31 9.67
N TYR A 99 -1.74 -1.73 9.11
CA TYR A 99 -0.79 -0.83 9.76
C TYR A 99 -0.63 0.46 8.96
N SER A 100 -0.46 1.58 9.67
CA SER A 100 -0.14 2.87 9.04
C SER A 100 1.33 2.93 8.65
N ALA A 101 1.63 3.28 7.39
CA ALA A 101 3.00 3.53 6.95
C ALA A 101 3.65 4.65 7.76
N LEU A 102 2.93 5.78 7.94
CA LEU A 102 3.41 6.93 8.69
C LEU A 102 3.74 6.61 10.16
N ARG A 103 2.88 5.85 10.84
CA ARG A 103 3.13 5.45 12.23
C ARG A 103 4.27 4.46 12.35
N THR A 104 4.38 3.56 11.40
CA THR A 104 5.50 2.62 11.35
C THR A 104 6.81 3.36 11.13
N ALA A 105 6.85 4.33 10.22
CA ALA A 105 8.01 5.20 10.01
C ALA A 105 8.37 5.98 11.28
N SER A 106 7.39 6.62 11.95
CA SER A 106 7.59 7.35 13.21
C SER A 106 8.15 6.45 14.31
N PHE A 107 7.66 5.23 14.42
CA PHE A 107 8.18 4.25 15.38
C PHE A 107 9.66 3.94 15.12
N TYR A 108 10.05 3.71 13.88
CA TYR A 108 11.44 3.46 13.54
C TYR A 108 12.32 4.70 13.74
N GLN A 109 11.84 5.89 13.33
CA GLN A 109 12.55 7.15 13.54
C GLN A 109 12.90 7.37 15.01
N GLN A 110 11.93 7.15 15.90
CA GLN A 110 12.15 7.27 17.35
C GLN A 110 13.21 6.27 17.85
N ARG A 111 13.18 5.03 17.37
CA ARG A 111 14.14 4.01 17.80
C ARG A 111 15.55 4.26 17.26
N ILE A 112 15.67 4.80 16.06
CA ILE A 112 16.96 5.25 15.50
C ILE A 112 17.52 6.39 16.35
N ALA A 113 16.71 7.44 16.60
CA ALA A 113 17.11 8.61 17.36
C ALA A 113 17.52 8.28 18.82
N THR A 114 16.96 7.24 19.41
CA THR A 114 17.29 6.79 20.77
C THR A 114 18.39 5.72 20.83
N GLY A 115 18.96 5.34 19.69
CA GLY A 115 19.97 4.29 19.59
C GLY A 115 19.49 2.88 19.97
N LEU A 116 18.18 2.68 20.03
CA LEU A 116 17.57 1.37 20.34
C LEU A 116 17.61 0.39 19.14
N ILE A 117 17.85 0.92 17.94
CA ILE A 117 18.22 0.12 16.78
C ILE A 117 19.68 0.40 16.52
N SER A 118 20.50 -0.62 16.73
CA SER A 118 21.89 -0.59 16.28
C SER A 118 21.91 -1.33 14.93
N PRO A 119 22.08 -0.64 13.83
CA PRO A 119 22.25 -1.30 12.55
C PRO A 119 23.54 -2.10 12.58
N PHE A 120 23.49 -3.33 12.13
CA PHE A 120 24.71 -4.15 11.95
C PHE A 120 25.58 -3.60 10.83
N GLU A 121 25.00 -2.75 9.96
CA GLU A 121 25.67 -2.11 8.83
C GLU A 121 25.15 -0.66 8.68
N GLU A 122 26.09 0.28 8.48
CA GLU A 122 25.80 1.70 8.29
C GLU A 122 24.85 1.95 7.09
N THR A 123 25.01 1.19 6.02
CA THR A 123 24.19 1.25 4.81
C THR A 123 22.71 0.96 5.10
N ILE A 124 22.40 0.03 6.01
CA ILE A 124 21.02 -0.28 6.39
C ILE A 124 20.40 0.90 7.15
N LEU A 125 21.17 1.56 8.01
CA LEU A 125 20.68 2.73 8.74
C LEU A 125 20.35 3.89 7.80
N GLU A 126 21.22 4.17 6.83
CA GLU A 126 20.98 5.20 5.82
C GLU A 126 19.71 4.92 5.03
N GLN A 127 19.53 3.69 4.53
CA GLN A 127 18.31 3.29 3.84
C GLN A 127 17.05 3.43 4.71
N MET A 128 17.14 3.13 6.00
CA MET A 128 16.03 3.30 6.94
C MET A 128 15.68 4.78 7.12
N ILE A 129 16.67 5.65 7.24
CA ILE A 129 16.48 7.10 7.38
C ILE A 129 15.85 7.66 6.11
N ASP A 130 16.38 7.35 4.94
CA ASP A 130 15.87 7.80 3.66
C ASP A 130 14.43 7.35 3.42
N THR A 131 14.10 6.11 3.77
CA THR A 131 12.73 5.59 3.68
C THR A 131 11.78 6.33 4.61
N VAL A 132 12.20 6.59 5.84
CA VAL A 132 11.40 7.33 6.81
C VAL A 132 11.15 8.75 6.30
N ASP A 133 12.16 9.43 5.81
CA ASP A 133 12.06 10.78 5.27
C ASP A 133 11.17 10.82 4.02
N ALA A 134 11.29 9.85 3.11
CA ALA A 134 10.43 9.73 1.94
C ALA A 134 8.95 9.58 2.33
N ILE A 135 8.63 8.76 3.33
CA ILE A 135 7.24 8.59 3.81
C ILE A 135 6.69 9.90 4.37
N PHE A 136 7.50 10.67 5.11
CA PHE A 136 7.04 11.93 5.70
C PHE A 136 6.90 13.06 4.68
N HIS A 137 7.74 13.12 3.66
CA HIS A 137 7.85 14.26 2.76
C HIS A 137 7.31 13.98 1.36
N GLU A 138 7.60 12.80 0.81
CA GLU A 138 7.25 12.47 -0.57
C GLU A 138 5.95 11.68 -0.69
N PHE A 139 5.69 10.76 0.24
CA PHE A 139 4.56 9.83 0.17
C PHE A 139 3.42 10.13 1.15
N ALA A 140 3.54 11.20 1.95
CA ALA A 140 2.50 11.57 2.92
C ALA A 140 1.11 11.75 2.28
N TYR A 141 1.05 12.22 1.01
CA TYR A 141 -0.20 12.38 0.27
C TYR A 141 -0.92 11.07 -0.05
N GLN A 142 -0.18 9.94 -0.08
CA GLN A 142 -0.75 8.62 -0.37
C GLN A 142 -1.60 8.11 0.78
N ARG A 143 -1.39 8.63 2.01
CA ARG A 143 -2.10 8.19 3.22
C ARG A 143 -2.04 6.68 3.34
N GLU A 144 -0.84 6.12 3.14
CA GLU A 144 -0.67 4.70 2.97
C GLU A 144 -0.91 3.93 4.27
N TRP A 145 -1.71 2.90 4.11
CA TRP A 145 -1.87 1.81 5.05
C TRP A 145 -1.49 0.53 4.33
N PHE A 146 -0.93 -0.41 5.02
CA PHE A 146 -0.57 -1.68 4.43
C PHE A 146 -1.12 -2.85 5.25
N ASN A 147 -1.59 -3.87 4.53
CA ASN A 147 -2.02 -5.13 5.12
C ASN A 147 -0.86 -6.13 5.06
N VAL A 148 -0.52 -6.74 6.19
CA VAL A 148 0.47 -7.81 6.25
C VAL A 148 -0.23 -9.14 6.02
N GLY A 149 0.15 -9.83 4.94
CA GLY A 149 -0.47 -11.07 4.49
C GLY A 149 -1.66 -10.85 3.54
N ASN A 150 -2.29 -11.93 3.16
CA ASN A 150 -3.43 -11.93 2.25
C ASN A 150 -4.65 -11.21 2.84
N ILE A 151 -5.47 -10.64 1.97
CA ILE A 151 -6.76 -10.05 2.34
C ILE A 151 -7.87 -10.98 1.86
N PRO A 152 -8.59 -11.64 2.75
CA PRO A 152 -9.65 -12.57 2.35
C PRO A 152 -10.82 -11.83 1.70
N ARG A 153 -11.47 -12.47 0.74
CA ARG A 153 -12.55 -11.92 -0.08
C ARG A 153 -13.72 -11.35 0.72
N GLU A 154 -14.01 -11.93 1.87
CA GLU A 154 -15.11 -11.53 2.75
C GLU A 154 -14.92 -10.13 3.35
N ARG A 155 -13.72 -9.59 3.23
CA ARG A 155 -13.36 -8.22 3.66
C ARG A 155 -13.45 -7.21 2.53
N VAL A 156 -13.67 -7.65 1.29
CA VAL A 156 -13.53 -6.82 0.09
C VAL A 156 -14.90 -6.55 -0.54
N ARG A 157 -15.12 -5.30 -0.95
CA ARG A 157 -16.20 -4.94 -1.87
C ARG A 157 -15.70 -3.97 -2.93
N VAL A 158 -16.23 -4.07 -4.16
CA VAL A 158 -15.97 -3.07 -5.19
C VAL A 158 -16.89 -1.87 -4.97
N ILE A 159 -16.35 -0.66 -5.08
CA ILE A 159 -17.13 0.56 -4.95
C ILE A 159 -17.15 1.39 -6.23
N ARG A 160 -16.20 1.16 -7.15
CA ARG A 160 -16.11 1.92 -8.39
C ARG A 160 -15.33 1.21 -9.47
N ILE A 161 -15.76 1.41 -10.72
CA ILE A 161 -14.98 1.09 -11.92
C ILE A 161 -14.37 2.39 -12.43
N ILE A 162 -13.09 2.39 -12.72
CA ILE A 162 -12.33 3.52 -13.25
C ILE A 162 -11.83 3.12 -14.63
N SER A 163 -12.25 3.85 -15.67
CA SER A 163 -11.76 3.65 -17.03
C SER A 163 -10.74 4.73 -17.37
N THR A 164 -9.63 4.34 -17.99
CA THR A 164 -8.57 5.26 -18.42
C THR A 164 -8.98 6.18 -19.57
N HIS A 165 -10.08 5.87 -20.27
CA HIS A 165 -10.65 6.71 -21.34
C HIS A 165 -11.27 8.03 -20.85
N MET A 166 -11.39 8.26 -19.54
CA MET A 166 -11.93 9.51 -19.02
C MET A 166 -10.80 10.42 -18.56
N PRO A 167 -10.71 11.65 -19.08
CA PRO A 167 -9.85 12.65 -18.49
C PRO A 167 -10.20 12.82 -17.01
N PRO A 168 -9.22 13.06 -16.14
CA PRO A 168 -9.40 13.05 -14.67
C PRO A 168 -10.49 14.00 -14.15
N ASP A 169 -10.87 15.01 -14.93
CA ASP A 169 -11.93 16.00 -14.64
C ASP A 169 -13.35 15.51 -14.97
N LYS A 170 -13.52 14.35 -15.64
CA LYS A 170 -14.82 13.82 -16.10
C LYS A 170 -15.23 12.50 -15.47
N VAL A 171 -14.58 12.08 -14.43
CA VAL A 171 -14.93 10.83 -13.74
C VAL A 171 -16.32 10.95 -13.13
N LYS A 172 -17.34 10.49 -13.86
CA LYS A 172 -18.73 10.43 -13.36
C LYS A 172 -18.85 9.34 -12.31
N ILE A 173 -19.10 9.74 -11.07
CA ILE A 173 -19.49 8.86 -9.99
C ILE A 173 -20.88 8.32 -10.33
N ARG A 174 -21.03 7.01 -10.59
CA ARG A 174 -22.31 6.34 -10.53
C ARG A 174 -22.37 5.62 -9.18
N TRP A 175 -23.28 6.09 -8.35
CA TRP A 175 -23.66 5.47 -7.08
C TRP A 175 -24.55 4.27 -7.34
#